data_263c3c9478d86ee544c2e96ef4a7222d
#
_entry.id   263c3c9478d86ee544c2e96ef4a7222d
#
_cell.length_a   1.000
_cell.length_b   1.000
_cell.length_c   1.000
_cell.angle_alpha   90.00
_cell.angle_beta   90.00
_cell.angle_gamma   90.00
#
_symmetry.space_group_name_H-M   'P 1'
#
loop_
_entity.id
_entity.type
_entity.pdbx_description
1 polymer ?
#
loop_
_entity_poly.entity_id
_entity_poly.type
_entity_poly.pdbx_seq_one_letter_code
_entity_poly.pdbx_strand_id
1 'polypeptide(L)'
;MECHLLLFLSMLLLASVISIQGHRQKRNLFQLAEMISEVDKHNALTAYNDYGCYCGWGGRGSPVDGIDACCQVHDNCYGNITAKIEGCSPKWDSYTYQVLPGQKAPLPRLVHCGDKNNKHFAKDAQNNYLLNGKDYEYCRLEICKCDKGLTECLEQFKFTGKKSCPSK
;
A
#
# COMPACT_ATOMS: atom_id res chain seq x y z
N MET A 1 -26.16 -30.91 -37.48
CA MET A 1 -24.99 -31.14 -36.59
C MET A 1 -24.10 -29.88 -36.47
N GLU A 2 -24.06 -29.03 -37.46
CA GLU A 2 -23.18 -27.84 -37.46
C GLU A 2 -23.70 -26.68 -36.57
N CYS A 3 -25.01 -26.54 -36.36
CA CYS A 3 -25.57 -25.44 -35.57
C CYS A 3 -25.23 -25.53 -34.06
N HIS A 4 -25.14 -26.75 -33.51
CA HIS A 4 -24.75 -26.95 -32.12
C HIS A 4 -23.26 -26.66 -31.85
N LEU A 5 -22.39 -26.89 -32.82
CA LEU A 5 -20.96 -26.62 -32.69
C LEU A 5 -20.68 -25.10 -32.66
N LEU A 6 -21.41 -24.33 -33.47
CA LEU A 6 -21.27 -22.86 -33.50
C LEU A 6 -21.79 -22.23 -32.21
N LEU A 7 -22.86 -22.74 -31.60
CA LEU A 7 -23.34 -22.25 -30.30
C LEU A 7 -22.36 -22.58 -29.17
N PHE A 8 -21.73 -23.76 -29.17
CA PHE A 8 -20.69 -24.10 -28.18
C PHE A 8 -19.43 -23.21 -28.31
N LEU A 9 -18.99 -22.95 -29.54
CA LEU A 9 -17.85 -22.05 -29.80
C LEU A 9 -18.15 -20.61 -29.39
N SER A 10 -19.37 -20.12 -29.60
CA SER A 10 -19.78 -18.78 -29.15
C SER A 10 -19.86 -18.68 -27.63
N MET A 11 -20.33 -19.70 -26.94
CA MET A 11 -20.33 -19.77 -25.48
C MET A 11 -18.92 -19.83 -24.88
N LEU A 12 -18.00 -20.55 -25.50
CA LEU A 12 -16.59 -20.60 -25.07
C LEU A 12 -15.88 -19.25 -25.28
N LEU A 13 -16.19 -18.54 -26.36
CA LEU A 13 -15.67 -17.20 -26.61
C LEU A 13 -16.24 -16.16 -25.63
N LEU A 14 -17.51 -16.27 -25.26
CA LEU A 14 -18.12 -15.41 -24.24
C LEU A 14 -17.57 -15.68 -22.83
N ALA A 15 -17.26 -16.93 -22.50
CA ALA A 15 -16.65 -17.29 -21.22
C ALA A 15 -15.20 -16.75 -21.09
N SER A 16 -14.46 -16.62 -22.17
CA SER A 16 -13.11 -16.07 -22.16
C SER A 16 -13.07 -14.52 -22.04
N VAL A 17 -14.18 -13.84 -22.35
CA VAL A 17 -14.29 -12.37 -22.25
C VAL A 17 -14.67 -11.91 -20.83
N ILE A 18 -15.25 -12.80 -20.01
CA ILE A 18 -15.69 -12.46 -18.63
C ILE A 18 -14.54 -12.49 -17.61
N SER A 19 -13.35 -12.91 -17.99
CA SER A 19 -12.14 -12.81 -17.15
C SER A 19 -11.39 -11.48 -17.28
N ILE A 20 -12.07 -10.39 -17.58
CA ILE A 20 -11.58 -9.07 -17.22
C ILE A 20 -11.85 -8.91 -15.72
N GLN A 21 -11.00 -9.50 -14.92
CA GLN A 21 -10.89 -9.15 -13.51
C GLN A 21 -10.63 -7.64 -13.46
N GLY A 22 -11.68 -6.89 -13.17
CA GLY A 22 -11.55 -5.52 -12.74
C GLY A 22 -10.58 -5.54 -11.56
N HIS A 23 -9.37 -5.08 -11.78
CA HIS A 23 -8.41 -4.85 -10.72
C HIS A 23 -9.06 -3.78 -9.83
N ARG A 24 -9.76 -4.26 -8.80
CA ARG A 24 -10.36 -3.40 -7.78
C ARG A 24 -9.19 -2.66 -7.17
N GLN A 25 -9.08 -1.38 -7.49
CA GLN A 25 -8.02 -0.51 -7.02
C GLN A 25 -8.05 -0.58 -5.48
N LYS A 26 -7.09 -1.28 -4.90
CA LYS A 26 -7.02 -1.47 -3.45
C LYS A 26 -6.77 -0.09 -2.86
N ARG A 27 -7.53 0.29 -1.84
CA ARG A 27 -7.33 1.54 -1.11
C ARG A 27 -5.96 1.51 -0.45
N ASN A 28 -5.28 2.66 -0.35
CA ASN A 28 -3.89 2.74 0.13
C ASN A 28 -3.63 1.98 1.45
N LEU A 29 -4.49 2.09 2.45
CA LEU A 29 -4.30 1.37 3.72
C LEU A 29 -4.23 -0.16 3.57
N PHE A 30 -4.87 -0.74 2.54
CA PHE A 30 -4.70 -2.15 2.23
C PHE A 30 -3.36 -2.44 1.55
N GLN A 31 -2.88 -1.53 0.70
CA GLN A 31 -1.56 -1.64 0.08
C GLN A 31 -0.46 -1.56 1.14
N LEU A 32 -0.58 -0.64 2.09
CA LEU A 32 0.32 -0.56 3.24
C LEU A 32 0.30 -1.85 4.06
N ALA A 33 -0.88 -2.38 4.37
CA ALA A 33 -1.00 -3.63 5.13
C ALA A 33 -0.40 -4.83 4.38
N GLU A 34 -0.55 -4.91 3.05
CA GLU A 34 0.11 -5.91 2.23
C GLU A 34 1.62 -5.74 2.24
N MET A 35 2.12 -4.52 2.02
CA MET A 35 3.55 -4.22 2.02
C MET A 35 4.22 -4.63 3.34
N ILE A 36 3.64 -4.25 4.47
CA ILE A 36 4.12 -4.66 5.80
C ILE A 36 4.11 -6.18 5.95
N SER A 37 3.01 -6.84 5.58
CA SER A 37 2.88 -8.29 5.72
C SER A 37 3.84 -9.06 4.84
N GLU A 38 4.21 -8.53 3.68
CA GLU A 38 5.21 -9.14 2.80
C GLU A 38 6.63 -9.03 3.36
N VAL A 39 6.95 -7.92 4.03
CA VAL A 39 8.30 -7.65 4.55
C VAL A 39 8.47 -8.24 5.95
N ASP A 40 7.62 -7.88 6.88
CA ASP A 40 7.72 -8.23 8.31
C ASP A 40 7.11 -9.62 8.65
N LYS A 41 6.39 -10.24 7.73
CA LYS A 41 5.72 -11.55 7.89
C LYS A 41 4.62 -11.61 8.95
N HIS A 42 4.29 -10.51 9.59
CA HIS A 42 3.12 -10.40 10.45
C HIS A 42 1.92 -9.90 9.65
N ASN A 43 0.72 -10.33 10.02
CA ASN A 43 -0.48 -9.71 9.46
C ASN A 43 -0.60 -8.29 10.03
N ALA A 44 -0.35 -7.29 9.20
CA ALA A 44 -0.29 -5.89 9.62
C ALA A 44 -1.58 -5.42 10.32
N LEU A 45 -2.75 -5.85 9.82
CA LEU A 45 -4.04 -5.44 10.37
C LEU A 45 -4.27 -5.97 11.78
N THR A 46 -3.75 -7.15 12.10
CA THR A 46 -3.90 -7.73 13.43
C THR A 46 -2.76 -7.38 14.38
N ALA A 47 -1.54 -7.22 13.87
CA ALA A 47 -0.37 -6.92 14.68
C ALA A 47 -0.30 -5.42 15.05
N TYR A 48 -0.43 -4.55 14.08
CA TYR A 48 -0.12 -3.12 14.27
C TYR A 48 -1.34 -2.22 14.41
N ASN A 49 -2.55 -2.61 13.96
CA ASN A 49 -3.73 -1.78 14.20
C ASN A 49 -4.00 -1.65 15.71
N ASP A 50 -4.15 -0.42 16.22
CA ASP A 50 -4.26 -0.08 17.63
C ASP A 50 -3.06 -0.52 18.50
N TYR A 51 -1.85 -0.56 17.94
CA TYR A 51 -0.64 -0.74 18.71
C TYR A 51 -0.14 0.63 19.21
N GLY A 52 0.17 0.71 20.50
CA GLY A 52 0.71 1.91 21.11
C GLY A 52 -0.22 3.12 21.00
N CYS A 53 0.39 4.28 20.81
CA CYS A 53 -0.31 5.56 20.73
C CYS A 53 -0.54 6.04 19.29
N TYR A 54 0.21 5.50 18.31
CA TYR A 54 0.23 6.01 16.94
C TYR A 54 -0.17 5.00 15.88
N CYS A 55 0.11 3.70 16.09
CA CYS A 55 -0.21 2.71 15.04
C CYS A 55 -1.72 2.50 14.95
N GLY A 56 -2.30 2.86 13.81
CA GLY A 56 -3.72 2.75 13.52
C GLY A 56 -4.32 4.04 13.00
N TRP A 57 -5.47 4.44 13.52
CA TRP A 57 -6.23 5.58 13.00
C TRP A 57 -5.88 6.89 13.70
N GLY A 58 -4.66 7.39 13.46
CA GLY A 58 -4.14 8.61 14.08
C GLY A 58 -3.62 8.41 15.49
N GLY A 59 -2.70 9.27 15.91
CA GLY A 59 -2.04 9.13 17.18
C GLY A 59 -1.84 10.46 17.94
N ARG A 60 -1.54 10.33 19.24
CA ARG A 60 -1.23 11.48 20.11
C ARG A 60 -0.41 11.02 21.31
N GLY A 61 0.30 11.98 21.92
CA GLY A 61 1.12 11.70 23.12
C GLY A 61 2.54 11.29 22.73
N SER A 62 3.16 10.48 23.57
CA SER A 62 4.49 9.92 23.33
C SER A 62 4.38 8.47 22.85
N PRO A 63 5.17 8.06 21.86
CA PRO A 63 5.19 6.67 21.44
C PRO A 63 5.69 5.76 22.59
N VAL A 64 5.09 4.59 22.70
CA VAL A 64 5.40 3.65 23.80
C VAL A 64 6.70 2.88 23.58
N ASP A 65 7.15 2.77 22.34
CA ASP A 65 8.42 2.13 21.96
C ASP A 65 8.82 2.45 20.51
N GLY A 66 9.84 1.74 19.99
CA GLY A 66 10.35 1.93 18.64
C GLY A 66 9.34 1.62 17.53
N ILE A 67 8.51 0.57 17.70
CA ILE A 67 7.43 0.24 16.75
C ILE A 67 6.44 1.40 16.65
N ASP A 68 6.00 1.90 17.79
CA ASP A 68 5.05 3.01 17.86
C ASP A 68 5.66 4.34 17.37
N ALA A 69 6.97 4.54 17.58
CA ALA A 69 7.70 5.66 17.01
C ALA A 69 7.77 5.60 15.48
N CYS A 70 7.88 4.41 14.86
CA CYS A 70 7.77 4.24 13.42
C CYS A 70 6.41 4.74 12.90
N CYS A 71 5.34 4.38 13.61
CA CYS A 71 3.99 4.83 13.27
C CYS A 71 3.83 6.36 13.42
N GLN A 72 4.44 6.95 14.44
CA GLN A 72 4.45 8.41 14.61
C GLN A 72 5.12 9.12 13.44
N VAL A 73 6.28 8.62 13.00
CA VAL A 73 6.98 9.17 11.83
C VAL A 73 6.13 9.05 10.57
N HIS A 74 5.44 7.94 10.39
CA HIS A 74 4.52 7.71 9.28
C HIS A 74 3.32 8.66 9.30
N ASP A 75 2.68 8.86 10.45
CA ASP A 75 1.58 9.82 10.61
C ASP A 75 2.02 11.25 10.26
N ASN A 76 3.21 11.64 10.70
CA ASN A 76 3.79 12.93 10.36
C ASN A 76 4.09 13.04 8.85
N CYS A 77 4.56 11.98 8.23
CA CYS A 77 4.80 11.91 6.78
C CYS A 77 3.50 12.15 6.01
N TYR A 78 2.43 11.48 6.37
CA TYR A 78 1.10 11.67 5.78
C TYR A 78 0.56 13.08 6.01
N GLY A 79 0.74 13.64 7.21
CA GLY A 79 0.37 15.01 7.53
C GLY A 79 1.09 16.03 6.65
N ASN A 80 2.38 15.83 6.40
CA ASN A 80 3.18 16.68 5.51
C ASN A 80 2.71 16.61 4.05
N ILE A 81 2.34 15.43 3.55
CA ILE A 81 1.78 15.29 2.20
C ILE A 81 0.48 16.07 2.09
N THR A 82 -0.46 15.85 3.02
CA THR A 82 -1.75 16.54 3.03
C THR A 82 -1.61 18.05 3.09
N ALA A 83 -0.61 18.56 3.82
CA ALA A 83 -0.36 19.99 3.94
C ALA A 83 0.29 20.62 2.70
N LYS A 84 1.06 19.84 1.90
CA LYS A 84 1.91 20.37 0.82
C LYS A 84 1.38 20.07 -0.57
N ILE A 85 0.59 19.03 -0.73
CA ILE A 85 0.11 18.55 -2.03
C ILE A 85 -1.42 18.64 -2.05
N GLU A 86 -1.93 19.68 -2.71
CA GLU A 86 -3.37 19.89 -2.82
C GLU A 86 -4.08 18.70 -3.49
N GLY A 87 -5.19 18.25 -2.91
CA GLY A 87 -5.98 17.12 -3.42
C GLY A 87 -5.36 15.74 -3.17
N CYS A 88 -4.19 15.64 -2.54
CA CYS A 88 -3.58 14.37 -2.17
C CYS A 88 -4.18 13.82 -0.88
N SER A 89 -4.65 12.58 -0.94
CA SER A 89 -5.32 11.91 0.17
C SER A 89 -4.56 10.62 0.56
N PRO A 90 -3.51 10.70 1.39
CA PRO A 90 -2.62 9.57 1.67
C PRO A 90 -3.32 8.30 2.16
N LYS A 91 -4.42 8.40 2.85
CA LYS A 91 -5.19 7.23 3.33
C LYS A 91 -6.04 6.55 2.24
N TRP A 92 -6.22 7.21 1.08
CA TRP A 92 -7.16 6.76 0.06
C TRP A 92 -6.54 6.61 -1.33
N ASP A 93 -5.54 7.41 -1.65
CA ASP A 93 -4.88 7.37 -2.94
C ASP A 93 -3.94 6.16 -3.03
N SER A 94 -4.15 5.35 -4.06
CA SER A 94 -3.33 4.18 -4.32
C SER A 94 -2.04 4.55 -5.05
N TYR A 95 -1.00 3.78 -4.85
CA TYR A 95 0.30 3.90 -5.52
C TYR A 95 0.74 2.55 -6.09
N THR A 96 1.85 2.54 -6.79
CA THR A 96 2.47 1.31 -7.31
C THR A 96 3.77 1.05 -6.55
N TYR A 97 3.97 -0.20 -6.12
CA TYR A 97 5.19 -0.64 -5.45
C TYR A 97 5.54 -2.08 -5.81
N GLN A 98 6.76 -2.47 -5.54
CA GLN A 98 7.25 -3.83 -5.65
C GLN A 98 8.07 -4.18 -4.40
N VAL A 99 7.90 -5.39 -3.89
CA VAL A 99 8.78 -5.94 -2.85
C VAL A 99 9.80 -6.84 -3.55
N LEU A 100 11.04 -6.43 -3.53
CA LEU A 100 12.14 -7.16 -4.15
C LEU A 100 12.71 -8.17 -3.14
N PRO A 101 12.96 -9.43 -3.55
CA PRO A 101 13.64 -10.38 -2.68
C PRO A 101 15.03 -9.85 -2.35
N GLY A 102 15.42 -9.89 -1.08
CA GLY A 102 16.78 -9.62 -0.67
C GLY A 102 17.76 -10.53 -1.43
N GLN A 103 18.84 -9.97 -1.98
CA GLN A 103 19.78 -10.70 -2.85
C GLN A 103 20.54 -11.81 -2.11
N LYS A 104 20.60 -11.78 -0.79
CA LYS A 104 21.11 -12.87 0.09
C LYS A 104 20.51 -12.70 1.48
N ALA A 105 20.00 -13.77 2.09
CA ALA A 105 19.72 -13.74 3.53
C ALA A 105 21.03 -13.48 4.31
N PRO A 106 21.08 -12.58 5.29
CA PRO A 106 19.96 -11.97 6.03
C PRO A 106 19.57 -10.54 5.58
N LEU A 107 19.75 -10.16 4.31
CA LEU A 107 19.42 -8.81 3.86
C LEU A 107 17.89 -8.60 3.89
N PRO A 108 17.44 -7.43 4.37
CA PRO A 108 16.02 -7.07 4.40
C PRO A 108 15.43 -7.06 2.98
N ARG A 109 14.14 -7.33 2.87
CA ARG A 109 13.41 -7.15 1.61
C ARG A 109 13.37 -5.67 1.29
N LEU A 110 13.66 -5.32 0.05
CA LEU A 110 13.67 -3.93 -0.40
C LEU A 110 12.32 -3.57 -1.00
N VAL A 111 11.68 -2.54 -0.48
CA VAL A 111 10.51 -1.95 -1.10
C VAL A 111 10.97 -0.95 -2.18
N HIS A 112 10.48 -1.12 -3.40
CA HIS A 112 10.67 -0.19 -4.50
C HIS A 112 9.35 0.50 -4.83
N CYS A 113 9.32 1.84 -4.79
CA CYS A 113 8.17 2.62 -5.19
C CYS A 113 8.14 2.77 -6.71
N GLY A 114 7.04 2.34 -7.34
CA GLY A 114 6.88 2.30 -8.78
C GLY A 114 6.80 0.89 -9.34
N ASP A 115 6.51 0.79 -10.63
CA ASP A 115 6.60 -0.45 -11.38
C ASP A 115 8.04 -0.72 -11.86
N LYS A 116 8.25 -1.83 -12.56
CA LYS A 116 9.55 -2.22 -13.16
C LYS A 116 10.15 -1.20 -14.13
N ASN A 117 9.38 -0.20 -14.55
CA ASN A 117 9.80 0.88 -15.46
C ASN A 117 9.92 2.22 -14.74
N ASN A 118 9.96 2.23 -13.41
CA ASN A 118 9.91 3.43 -12.55
C ASN A 118 8.67 4.32 -12.81
N LYS A 119 7.58 3.75 -13.31
CA LYS A 119 6.33 4.47 -13.49
C LYS A 119 5.48 4.33 -12.24
N HIS A 120 5.05 5.46 -11.71
CA HIS A 120 4.31 5.54 -10.46
C HIS A 120 2.78 5.59 -10.67
N PHE A 121 2.29 5.14 -11.85
CA PHE A 121 0.94 5.44 -12.31
C PHE A 121 -0.02 4.27 -12.30
N ALA A 122 -1.23 4.54 -11.80
CA ALA A 122 -2.41 3.99 -12.41
C ALA A 122 -3.01 5.06 -13.34
N LYS A 123 -3.01 4.81 -14.63
CA LYS A 123 -3.89 5.48 -15.56
C LYS A 123 -5.27 4.85 -15.40
N ASP A 124 -6.34 5.65 -15.57
CA ASP A 124 -7.67 5.07 -15.72
C ASP A 124 -7.75 4.22 -17.01
N ALA A 125 -8.85 3.50 -17.22
CA ALA A 125 -9.06 2.69 -18.42
C ALA A 125 -8.98 3.50 -19.72
N GLN A 126 -9.09 4.83 -19.64
CA GLN A 126 -9.03 5.79 -20.73
C GLN A 126 -7.65 6.46 -20.86
N ASN A 127 -6.65 5.99 -20.08
CA ASN A 127 -5.28 6.51 -20.10
C ASN A 127 -5.13 7.97 -19.58
N ASN A 128 -6.15 8.48 -18.85
CA ASN A 128 -6.11 9.80 -18.22
C ASN A 128 -5.55 9.71 -16.80
N TYR A 129 -4.82 10.73 -16.40
CA TYR A 129 -4.43 10.90 -15.00
C TYR A 129 -5.66 11.33 -14.19
N LEU A 130 -5.99 10.59 -13.14
CA LEU A 130 -7.23 10.78 -12.35
C LEU A 130 -7.30 12.08 -11.55
N LEU A 131 -6.24 12.86 -11.51
CA LEU A 131 -6.20 14.24 -11.00
C LEU A 131 -5.30 15.07 -11.89
N ASN A 132 -5.54 16.36 -11.96
CA ASN A 132 -4.91 17.34 -12.83
C ASN A 132 -3.37 17.27 -12.88
N GLY A 133 -2.82 16.33 -13.66
CA GLY A 133 -1.44 16.44 -14.12
C GLY A 133 -0.37 16.00 -13.14
N LYS A 134 0.72 16.73 -13.11
CA LYS A 134 2.00 16.41 -12.46
C LYS A 134 1.94 16.16 -10.96
N ASP A 135 0.99 16.75 -10.25
CA ASP A 135 0.92 16.71 -8.79
C ASP A 135 0.43 15.35 -8.27
N TYR A 136 -0.36 14.63 -9.07
CA TYR A 136 -0.89 13.33 -8.67
C TYR A 136 0.16 12.21 -8.69
N GLU A 137 1.06 12.24 -9.64
CA GLU A 137 2.21 11.35 -9.67
C GLU A 137 3.08 11.55 -8.44
N TYR A 138 3.37 12.82 -8.15
CA TYR A 138 4.16 13.21 -7.01
C TYR A 138 3.48 12.79 -5.71
N CYS A 139 2.16 13.01 -5.59
CA CYS A 139 1.36 12.53 -4.47
C CYS A 139 1.56 11.03 -4.23
N ARG A 140 1.36 10.21 -5.24
CA ARG A 140 1.49 8.73 -5.14
C ARG A 140 2.89 8.29 -4.77
N LEU A 141 3.91 8.92 -5.34
CA LEU A 141 5.29 8.65 -5.01
C LEU A 141 5.59 8.97 -3.55
N GLU A 142 5.15 10.11 -3.07
CA GLU A 142 5.40 10.53 -1.69
C GLU A 142 4.64 9.64 -0.69
N ILE A 143 3.40 9.23 -1.00
CA ILE A 143 2.66 8.26 -0.19
C ILE A 143 3.44 6.93 -0.11
N CYS A 144 3.87 6.39 -1.25
CA CYS A 144 4.66 5.16 -1.28
C CYS A 144 5.94 5.27 -0.45
N LYS A 145 6.63 6.41 -0.49
CA LYS A 145 7.83 6.65 0.33
C LYS A 145 7.52 6.64 1.82
N CYS A 146 6.39 7.21 2.25
CA CYS A 146 5.97 7.14 3.64
C CYS A 146 5.73 5.71 4.10
N ASP A 147 5.00 4.93 3.30
CA ASP A 147 4.64 3.54 3.60
C ASP A 147 5.86 2.61 3.57
N LYS A 148 6.76 2.82 2.60
CA LYS A 148 8.07 2.17 2.56
C LYS A 148 8.86 2.47 3.84
N GLY A 149 8.94 3.75 4.24
CA GLY A 149 9.66 4.16 5.44
C GLY A 149 9.11 3.51 6.71
N LEU A 150 7.78 3.39 6.83
CA LEU A 150 7.15 2.67 7.94
C LEU A 150 7.54 1.19 7.90
N THR A 151 7.39 0.54 6.76
CA THR A 151 7.66 -0.90 6.60
C THR A 151 9.12 -1.23 6.94
N GLU A 152 10.07 -0.46 6.42
CA GLU A 152 11.50 -0.63 6.70
C GLU A 152 11.88 -0.30 8.15
N CYS A 153 11.13 0.61 8.78
CA CYS A 153 11.32 0.92 10.21
C CYS A 153 10.84 -0.23 11.08
N LEU A 154 9.65 -0.78 10.82
CA LEU A 154 9.08 -1.89 11.60
C LEU A 154 9.97 -3.13 11.57
N GLU A 155 10.62 -3.43 10.46
CA GLU A 155 11.51 -4.59 10.30
C GLU A 155 12.72 -4.54 11.27
N GLN A 156 13.09 -3.36 11.77
CA GLN A 156 14.18 -3.20 12.73
C GLN A 156 13.81 -3.63 14.15
N PHE A 157 12.53 -3.86 14.43
CA PHE A 157 12.03 -4.16 15.76
C PHE A 157 11.37 -5.54 15.81
N LYS A 158 11.63 -6.29 16.88
CA LYS A 158 10.94 -7.55 17.11
C LYS A 158 9.55 -7.28 17.68
N PHE A 159 8.51 -7.72 16.97
CA PHE A 159 7.15 -7.71 17.51
C PHE A 159 7.01 -8.74 18.64
N THR A 160 6.63 -8.31 19.83
CA THR A 160 6.47 -9.16 21.04
C THR A 160 5.04 -9.15 21.57
N GLY A 161 4.10 -8.69 20.77
CA GLY A 161 2.69 -8.53 21.16
C GLY A 161 2.29 -7.06 21.24
N LYS A 162 0.98 -6.80 21.25
CA LYS A 162 0.43 -5.44 21.30
C LYS A 162 0.75 -4.75 22.61
N LYS A 163 1.03 -3.46 22.53
CA LYS A 163 1.14 -2.53 23.65
C LYS A 163 0.03 -1.50 23.58
N SER A 164 -0.50 -1.11 24.73
CA SER A 164 -1.55 -0.08 24.82
C SER A 164 -0.94 1.30 25.07
N CYS A 165 -1.59 2.32 24.56
CA CYS A 165 -1.23 3.70 24.89
C CYS A 165 -1.70 4.07 26.30
N PRO A 166 -0.82 4.57 27.19
CA PRO A 166 -1.21 4.98 28.53
C PRO A 166 -2.18 6.14 28.60
N SER A 167 -2.27 6.94 27.52
CA SER A 167 -3.05 8.18 27.44
C SER A 167 -4.28 8.11 26.51
N LYS A 168 -4.68 6.89 26.12
CA LYS A 168 -5.93 6.67 25.36
C LYS A 168 -7.13 6.62 26.27
#